data_4010ee11a841b2a4469ddb107a8b6484
#
_entry.id   4010ee11a841b2a4469ddb107a8b6484
#
_cell.length_a   1.000
_cell.length_b   1.000
_cell.length_c   1.000
_cell.angle_alpha   90.00
_cell.angle_beta   90.00
_cell.angle_gamma   90.00
#
_symmetry.space_group_name_H-M   'P 1'
#
loop_
_entity.id
_entity.type
_entity.pdbx_description
1 polymer ?
#
loop_
_entity_poly.entity_id
_entity_poly.type
_entity_poly.pdbx_seq_one_letter_code
_entity_poly.pdbx_strand_id
1 'polypeptide(L)'
;AAREGYDITIVRADMTKRLPFDENSFDLIFHPVSNCYVYAVLPIWRECARVLKPGGRLLAGLDNGLNFAFDEDETRIINTLPFNPLEDEAQMRQLEKDKSGIQFSHTAHEQLTGQLKAGLQLLDLYEDTNGYGNLHEHNIPTYWATLARKA
;
A
#
# COMPACT_ATOMS: atom_id res chain seq x y z
N ALA A 1 9.40 -19.39 -8.06
CA ALA A 1 10.89 -19.37 -8.11
C ALA A 1 11.40 -20.70 -8.62
N ALA A 2 11.25 -21.81 -7.89
CA ALA A 2 11.78 -23.13 -8.32
C ALA A 2 11.25 -23.59 -9.68
N ARG A 3 9.97 -23.33 -9.99
CA ARG A 3 9.33 -23.70 -11.26
C ARG A 3 9.96 -23.00 -12.46
N GLU A 4 10.41 -21.75 -12.29
CA GLU A 4 10.98 -20.92 -13.36
C GLU A 4 12.53 -20.87 -13.31
N GLY A 5 13.16 -21.68 -12.43
CA GLY A 5 14.61 -21.75 -12.30
C GLY A 5 15.27 -20.51 -11.66
N TYR A 6 14.48 -19.61 -11.03
CA TYR A 6 15.04 -18.45 -10.33
C TYR A 6 15.52 -18.82 -8.93
N ASP A 7 16.72 -18.38 -8.58
CA ASP A 7 17.24 -18.41 -7.21
C ASP A 7 16.76 -17.16 -6.46
N ILE A 8 15.71 -17.35 -5.63
CA ILE A 8 15.10 -16.27 -4.86
C ILE A 8 15.08 -16.66 -3.38
N THR A 9 15.67 -15.82 -2.54
CA THR A 9 15.58 -15.95 -1.09
C THR A 9 14.21 -15.49 -0.60
N ILE A 10 13.46 -16.38 0.05
CA ILE A 10 12.16 -16.07 0.63
C ILE A 10 12.31 -15.98 2.15
N VAL A 11 11.97 -14.81 2.72
CA VAL A 11 12.00 -14.57 4.16
C VAL A 11 10.59 -14.24 4.63
N ARG A 12 10.07 -15.01 5.60
CA ARG A 12 8.80 -14.69 6.25
C ARG A 12 9.05 -13.65 7.35
N ALA A 13 8.40 -12.49 7.23
CA ALA A 13 8.51 -11.41 8.20
C ALA A 13 7.17 -10.69 8.38
N ASP A 14 6.96 -10.07 9.55
CA ASP A 14 5.85 -9.16 9.82
C ASP A 14 6.28 -7.75 9.40
N MET A 15 5.64 -7.20 8.38
CA MET A 15 5.99 -5.87 7.85
C MET A 15 5.71 -4.72 8.83
N THR A 16 4.94 -4.96 9.89
CA THR A 16 4.69 -3.96 10.94
C THR A 16 5.83 -3.89 11.98
N LYS A 17 6.80 -4.80 11.88
CA LYS A 17 7.94 -4.93 12.78
C LYS A 17 9.23 -4.59 12.04
N ARG A 18 10.34 -4.56 12.79
CA ARG A 18 11.66 -4.46 12.19
C ARG A 18 11.91 -5.67 11.29
N LEU A 19 12.18 -5.41 10.02
CA LEU A 19 12.51 -6.47 9.06
C LEU A 19 13.89 -7.09 9.38
N PRO A 20 14.08 -8.40 9.13
CA PRO A 20 15.32 -9.11 9.45
C PRO A 20 16.43 -8.83 8.41
N PHE A 21 16.63 -7.56 8.08
CA PHE A 21 17.64 -7.08 7.15
C PHE A 21 18.43 -5.94 7.79
N ASP A 22 19.71 -5.85 7.41
CA ASP A 22 20.57 -4.76 7.86
C ASP A 22 20.16 -3.42 7.23
N GLU A 23 20.60 -2.34 7.84
CA GLU A 23 20.49 -1.01 7.25
C GLU A 23 21.28 -0.94 5.95
N ASN A 24 20.80 -0.18 4.98
CA ASN A 24 21.49 0.05 3.71
C ASN A 24 21.84 -1.25 2.95
N SER A 25 20.92 -2.23 2.95
CA SER A 25 21.16 -3.53 2.30
C SER A 25 20.59 -3.64 0.88
N PHE A 26 19.60 -2.81 0.52
CA PHE A 26 18.92 -2.92 -0.76
C PHE A 26 19.09 -1.67 -1.64
N ASP A 27 19.25 -1.91 -2.93
CA ASP A 27 19.29 -0.86 -3.96
C ASP A 27 17.87 -0.49 -4.44
N LEU A 28 16.95 -1.46 -4.39
CA LEU A 28 15.54 -1.31 -4.81
C LEU A 28 14.64 -2.06 -3.86
N ILE A 29 13.53 -1.43 -3.49
CA ILE A 29 12.36 -2.06 -2.86
C ILE A 29 11.20 -1.95 -3.84
N PHE A 30 10.56 -3.09 -4.11
CA PHE A 30 9.26 -3.16 -4.78
C PHE A 30 8.21 -3.50 -3.72
N HIS A 31 7.28 -2.56 -3.46
CA HIS A 31 6.24 -2.68 -2.46
C HIS A 31 4.86 -2.65 -3.16
N PRO A 32 4.35 -3.79 -3.60
CA PRO A 32 3.04 -3.87 -4.26
C PRO A 32 1.93 -3.70 -3.24
N VAL A 33 0.82 -3.14 -3.66
CA VAL A 33 -0.38 -2.76 -2.87
C VAL A 33 -0.64 -3.68 -1.67
N SER A 34 0.02 -3.43 -0.55
CA SER A 34 -0.07 -4.26 0.67
C SER A 34 -0.30 -3.44 1.95
N ASN A 35 -0.29 -2.11 1.87
CA ASN A 35 -0.59 -1.25 3.01
C ASN A 35 -2.03 -1.40 3.51
N CYS A 36 -2.94 -1.86 2.69
CA CYS A 36 -4.31 -2.17 3.11
C CYS A 36 -4.41 -3.23 4.22
N TYR A 37 -3.36 -4.00 4.47
CA TYR A 37 -3.34 -5.01 5.55
C TYR A 37 -2.72 -4.52 6.85
N VAL A 38 -2.38 -3.24 6.97
CA VAL A 38 -1.78 -2.67 8.18
C VAL A 38 -2.55 -1.46 8.66
N TYR A 39 -2.68 -1.33 9.98
CA TYR A 39 -3.35 -0.20 10.61
C TYR A 39 -2.58 1.12 10.43
N ALA A 40 -1.26 1.09 10.44
CA ALA A 40 -0.41 2.28 10.35
C ALA A 40 0.73 2.09 9.34
N VAL A 41 0.85 3.02 8.38
CA VAL A 41 1.83 2.91 7.28
C VAL A 41 3.15 3.62 7.54
N LEU A 42 3.22 4.61 8.41
CA LEU A 42 4.47 5.33 8.68
C LEU A 42 5.62 4.42 9.17
N PRO A 43 5.40 3.41 10.04
CA PRO A 43 6.44 2.44 10.39
C PRO A 43 6.97 1.68 9.17
N ILE A 44 6.10 1.34 8.21
CA ILE A 44 6.49 0.65 6.97
C ILE A 44 7.45 1.53 6.16
N TRP A 45 7.11 2.80 5.97
CA TRP A 45 7.95 3.74 5.23
C TRP A 45 9.31 3.96 5.89
N ARG A 46 9.34 4.03 7.23
CA ARG A 46 10.59 4.13 8.00
C ARG A 46 11.46 2.88 7.82
N GLU A 47 10.85 1.72 7.80
CA GLU A 47 11.56 0.45 7.61
C GLU A 47 12.10 0.34 6.17
N CYS A 48 11.31 0.72 5.17
CA CYS A 48 11.78 0.83 3.79
C CYS A 48 12.99 1.78 3.68
N ALA A 49 12.90 2.95 4.28
CA ALA A 49 14.00 3.91 4.29
C ALA A 49 15.24 3.37 5.02
N ARG A 50 15.06 2.62 6.11
CA ARG A 50 16.17 2.02 6.86
C ARG A 50 16.96 1.02 6.02
N VAL A 51 16.26 0.09 5.36
CA VAL A 51 16.92 -1.00 4.63
C VAL A 51 17.41 -0.59 3.24
N LEU A 52 16.91 0.50 2.67
CA LEU A 52 17.44 1.07 1.44
C LEU A 52 18.84 1.66 1.66
N LYS A 53 19.73 1.47 0.70
CA LYS A 53 21.01 2.20 0.62
C LYS A 53 20.76 3.68 0.32
N PRO A 54 21.69 4.59 0.67
CA PRO A 54 21.66 5.93 0.15
C PRO A 54 21.58 5.92 -1.39
N GLY A 55 20.65 6.71 -1.95
CA GLY A 55 20.36 6.69 -3.40
C GLY A 55 19.48 5.53 -3.87
N GLY A 56 19.22 4.53 -3.02
CA GLY A 56 18.34 3.40 -3.31
C GLY A 56 16.90 3.84 -3.53
N ARG A 57 16.11 3.07 -4.26
CA ARG A 57 14.78 3.44 -4.74
C ARG A 57 13.68 2.57 -4.11
N LEU A 58 12.55 3.19 -3.82
CA LEU A 58 11.29 2.55 -3.48
C LEU A 58 10.30 2.75 -4.62
N LEU A 59 9.80 1.66 -5.19
CA LEU A 59 8.64 1.65 -6.07
C LEU A 59 7.47 1.05 -5.29
N ALA A 60 6.46 1.85 -4.98
CA ALA A 60 5.32 1.43 -4.18
C ALA A 60 4.00 1.61 -4.93
N GLY A 61 3.20 0.53 -4.97
CA GLY A 61 1.79 0.57 -5.36
C GLY A 61 0.92 0.79 -4.14
N LEU A 62 -0.06 1.66 -4.24
CA LEU A 62 -0.89 2.14 -3.13
C LEU A 62 -2.35 2.15 -3.55
N ASP A 63 -3.25 1.63 -2.73
CA ASP A 63 -4.67 1.92 -2.84
C ASP A 63 -4.93 3.35 -2.33
N ASN A 64 -5.74 4.14 -3.06
CA ASN A 64 -6.06 5.51 -2.67
C ASN A 64 -7.33 5.63 -1.80
N GLY A 65 -7.93 4.49 -1.45
CA GLY A 65 -9.12 4.39 -0.62
C GLY A 65 -10.44 4.31 -1.38
N LEU A 66 -10.49 4.67 -2.66
CA LEU A 66 -11.77 4.68 -3.41
C LEU A 66 -12.39 3.29 -3.54
N ASN A 67 -11.58 2.22 -3.63
CA ASN A 67 -12.09 0.85 -3.64
C ASN A 67 -12.90 0.50 -2.39
N PHE A 68 -12.66 1.16 -1.28
CA PHE A 68 -13.38 0.95 -0.03
C PHE A 68 -14.62 1.84 0.12
N ALA A 69 -14.71 2.92 -0.66
CA ALA A 69 -15.79 3.90 -0.53
C ALA A 69 -17.11 3.41 -1.13
N PHE A 70 -17.05 2.62 -2.20
CA PHE A 70 -18.18 2.26 -3.04
C PHE A 70 -18.77 0.88 -2.73
N ASP A 71 -20.01 0.66 -3.19
CA ASP A 71 -20.64 -0.66 -3.25
C ASP A 71 -19.96 -1.55 -4.32
N GLU A 72 -20.35 -2.83 -4.36
CA GLU A 72 -19.76 -3.83 -5.28
C GLU A 72 -19.89 -3.44 -6.77
N ASP A 73 -20.99 -2.75 -7.13
CA ASP A 73 -21.23 -2.26 -8.49
C ASP A 73 -20.56 -0.91 -8.78
N GLU A 74 -19.85 -0.34 -7.81
CA GLU A 74 -19.16 0.96 -7.89
C GLU A 74 -20.11 2.13 -8.27
N THR A 75 -21.38 2.05 -7.86
CA THR A 75 -22.40 3.03 -8.23
C THR A 75 -22.80 3.97 -7.09
N ARG A 76 -22.56 3.58 -5.85
CA ARG A 76 -22.93 4.35 -4.66
C ARG A 76 -21.83 4.34 -3.62
N ILE A 77 -21.61 5.49 -3.01
CA ILE A 77 -20.75 5.60 -1.84
C ILE A 77 -21.50 5.02 -0.64
N ILE A 78 -20.92 4.00 -0.01
CA ILE A 78 -21.48 3.30 1.14
C ILE A 78 -20.62 3.41 2.40
N ASN A 79 -19.35 3.75 2.27
CA ASN A 79 -18.44 3.88 3.40
C ASN A 79 -17.83 5.28 3.47
N THR A 80 -17.57 5.74 4.69
CA THR A 80 -16.69 6.89 4.94
C THR A 80 -15.22 6.47 4.88
N LEU A 81 -14.36 7.40 4.49
CA LEU A 81 -12.91 7.22 4.44
C LEU A 81 -12.20 8.06 5.52
N PRO A 82 -11.06 7.60 6.04
CA PRO A 82 -10.43 6.31 5.74
C PRO A 82 -11.26 5.13 6.24
N PHE A 83 -11.26 4.03 5.49
CA PHE A 83 -11.91 2.79 5.88
C PHE A 83 -11.15 2.16 7.05
N ASN A 84 -11.82 2.00 8.19
CA ASN A 84 -11.23 1.46 9.40
C ASN A 84 -12.23 0.55 10.15
N PRO A 85 -12.23 -0.74 9.87
CA PRO A 85 -13.19 -1.68 10.46
C PRO A 85 -13.00 -1.89 11.98
N LEU A 86 -11.88 -1.45 12.55
CA LEU A 86 -11.68 -1.52 14.00
C LEU A 86 -12.42 -0.40 14.75
N GLU A 87 -12.84 0.64 14.04
CA GLU A 87 -13.56 1.80 14.59
C GLU A 87 -15.00 1.91 14.04
N ASP A 88 -15.36 1.11 13.05
CA ASP A 88 -16.68 1.09 12.41
C ASP A 88 -17.21 -0.34 12.27
N GLU A 89 -18.24 -0.66 13.07
CA GLU A 89 -18.85 -2.00 13.07
C GLU A 89 -19.52 -2.37 11.73
N ALA A 90 -20.01 -1.40 10.96
CA ALA A 90 -20.64 -1.68 9.66
C ALA A 90 -19.57 -2.11 8.66
N GLN A 91 -18.41 -1.44 8.66
CA GLN A 91 -17.27 -1.82 7.86
C GLN A 91 -16.70 -3.19 8.26
N MET A 92 -16.66 -3.49 9.57
CA MET A 92 -16.24 -4.82 10.05
C MET A 92 -17.20 -5.91 9.53
N ARG A 93 -18.51 -5.73 9.66
CA ARG A 93 -19.49 -6.68 9.15
C ARG A 93 -19.41 -6.89 7.63
N GLN A 94 -19.08 -5.84 6.89
CA GLN A 94 -18.83 -5.97 5.45
C GLN A 94 -17.67 -6.93 5.17
N LEU A 95 -16.51 -6.74 5.79
CA LEU A 95 -15.35 -7.61 5.60
C LEU A 95 -15.61 -9.07 6.03
N GLU A 96 -16.37 -9.27 7.12
CA GLU A 96 -16.77 -10.61 7.58
C GLU A 96 -17.66 -11.32 6.56
N LYS A 97 -18.60 -10.60 5.96
CA LYS A 97 -19.48 -11.13 4.90
C LYS A 97 -18.67 -11.53 3.66
N ASP A 98 -17.74 -10.69 3.26
CA ASP A 98 -16.94 -10.88 2.06
C ASP A 98 -15.75 -11.85 2.29
N LYS A 99 -15.49 -12.23 3.54
CA LYS A 99 -14.37 -13.09 3.96
C LYS A 99 -13.00 -12.58 3.48
N SER A 100 -12.87 -11.28 3.32
CA SER A 100 -11.67 -10.64 2.75
C SER A 100 -10.55 -10.39 3.76
N GLY A 101 -10.79 -10.70 5.06
CA GLY A 101 -9.88 -10.39 6.15
C GLY A 101 -9.91 -8.90 6.51
N ILE A 102 -9.19 -8.52 7.57
CA ILE A 102 -9.14 -7.13 8.02
C ILE A 102 -8.31 -6.31 7.05
N GLN A 103 -8.91 -5.25 6.52
CA GLN A 103 -8.29 -4.31 5.60
C GLN A 103 -8.56 -2.88 6.04
N PHE A 104 -7.71 -1.96 5.61
CA PHE A 104 -7.76 -0.54 5.92
C PHE A 104 -7.54 0.27 4.65
N SER A 105 -8.15 1.44 4.54
CA SER A 105 -7.66 2.46 3.61
C SER A 105 -6.84 3.51 4.35
N HIS A 106 -5.98 4.20 3.63
CA HIS A 106 -5.11 5.22 4.16
C HIS A 106 -5.24 6.52 3.37
N THR A 107 -5.12 7.63 4.07
CA THR A 107 -5.16 8.96 3.43
C THR A 107 -3.93 9.20 2.55
N ALA A 108 -4.05 10.11 1.58
CA ALA A 108 -2.89 10.60 0.82
C ALA A 108 -1.78 11.14 1.74
N HIS A 109 -2.16 11.77 2.87
CA HIS A 109 -1.21 12.24 3.87
C HIS A 109 -0.39 11.09 4.47
N GLU A 110 -1.03 9.99 4.84
CA GLU A 110 -0.33 8.82 5.42
C GLU A 110 0.55 8.14 4.37
N GLN A 111 0.04 7.97 3.15
CA GLN A 111 0.74 7.28 2.08
C GLN A 111 1.89 8.11 1.50
N LEU A 112 1.64 9.36 1.10
CA LEU A 112 2.63 10.18 0.38
C LEU A 112 3.50 10.99 1.35
N THR A 113 2.88 11.74 2.28
CA THR A 113 3.64 12.50 3.29
C THR A 113 4.37 11.57 4.26
N GLY A 114 3.83 10.35 4.48
CA GLY A 114 4.51 9.31 5.25
C GLY A 114 5.87 8.93 4.67
N GLN A 115 5.98 8.79 3.35
CA GLN A 115 7.26 8.54 2.67
C GLN A 115 8.25 9.70 2.89
N LEU A 116 7.78 10.96 2.73
CA LEU A 116 8.61 12.14 2.99
C LEU A 116 9.08 12.20 4.45
N LYS A 117 8.20 11.93 5.42
CA LYS A 117 8.53 11.88 6.87
C LYS A 117 9.50 10.75 7.22
N ALA A 118 9.56 9.70 6.41
CA ALA A 118 10.53 8.62 6.57
C ALA A 118 11.92 8.96 5.98
N GLY A 119 12.10 10.14 5.38
CA GLY A 119 13.36 10.56 4.76
C GLY A 119 13.52 10.15 3.30
N LEU A 120 12.41 9.76 2.66
CA LEU A 120 12.38 9.46 1.23
C LEU A 120 12.03 10.72 0.43
N GLN A 121 12.60 10.87 -0.74
CA GLN A 121 12.27 11.91 -1.72
C GLN A 121 11.35 11.31 -2.78
N LEU A 122 10.13 11.80 -2.90
CA LEU A 122 9.26 11.44 -4.01
C LEU A 122 9.84 12.01 -5.31
N LEU A 123 10.04 11.15 -6.29
CA LEU A 123 10.56 11.50 -7.61
C LEU A 123 9.44 11.55 -8.64
N ASP A 124 8.46 10.66 -8.50
CA ASP A 124 7.35 10.55 -9.44
C ASP A 124 6.10 9.95 -8.76
N LEU A 125 4.94 10.25 -9.32
CA LEU A 125 3.65 9.67 -8.95
C LEU A 125 2.84 9.39 -10.21
N TYR A 126 2.32 8.18 -10.30
CA TYR A 126 1.46 7.71 -11.36
C TYR A 126 0.12 7.26 -10.78
N GLU A 127 -0.98 7.53 -11.46
CA GLU A 127 -2.33 7.10 -11.08
C GLU A 127 -2.82 5.99 -12.03
N ASP A 128 -3.55 5.03 -11.49
CA ASP A 128 -4.11 3.93 -12.26
C ASP A 128 -5.51 3.53 -11.75
N THR A 129 -6.24 2.85 -12.60
CA THR A 129 -7.58 2.33 -12.30
C THR A 129 -7.53 0.84 -12.01
N ASN A 130 -8.65 0.25 -11.58
CA ASN A 130 -8.80 -1.20 -11.41
C ASN A 130 -8.63 -2.01 -12.72
N GLY A 131 -8.68 -1.35 -13.88
CA GLY A 131 -8.68 -2.00 -15.19
C GLY A 131 -10.04 -2.59 -15.58
N TYR A 132 -11.05 -2.49 -14.74
CA TYR A 132 -12.44 -2.90 -14.95
C TYR A 132 -13.37 -2.18 -13.96
N GLY A 133 -14.69 -2.29 -14.16
CA GLY A 133 -15.69 -1.72 -13.27
C GLY A 133 -16.07 -0.29 -13.64
N ASN A 134 -17.07 0.24 -12.93
CA ASN A 134 -17.65 1.55 -13.23
C ASN A 134 -16.66 2.71 -13.02
N LEU A 135 -15.81 2.62 -11.99
CA LEU A 135 -14.77 3.62 -11.76
C LEU A 135 -13.76 3.64 -12.92
N HIS A 136 -13.35 2.46 -13.41
CA HIS A 136 -12.46 2.35 -14.57
C HIS A 136 -13.08 2.93 -15.84
N GLU A 137 -14.35 2.60 -16.14
CA GLU A 137 -15.08 3.10 -17.31
C GLU A 137 -15.19 4.64 -17.30
N HIS A 138 -15.22 5.25 -16.12
CA HIS A 138 -15.22 6.70 -15.93
C HIS A 138 -13.83 7.31 -15.75
N ASN A 139 -12.78 6.51 -15.93
CA ASN A 139 -11.36 6.91 -15.75
C ASN A 139 -11.08 7.53 -14.36
N ILE A 140 -11.69 6.96 -13.32
CA ILE A 140 -11.47 7.37 -11.93
C ILE A 140 -10.36 6.48 -11.34
N PRO A 141 -9.18 7.04 -11.03
CA PRO A 141 -8.08 6.25 -10.49
C PRO A 141 -8.38 5.77 -9.08
N THR A 142 -8.08 4.50 -8.81
CA THR A 142 -8.23 3.85 -7.50
C THR A 142 -6.88 3.48 -6.90
N TYR A 143 -5.81 3.59 -7.66
CA TYR A 143 -4.45 3.32 -7.24
C TYR A 143 -3.49 4.46 -7.55
N TRP A 144 -2.44 4.52 -6.76
CA TRP A 144 -1.24 5.29 -7.03
C TRP A 144 -0.02 4.38 -7.11
N ALA A 145 0.93 4.73 -7.95
CA ALA A 145 2.28 4.21 -7.88
C ALA A 145 3.24 5.36 -7.61
N THR A 146 4.11 5.20 -6.62
CA THR A 146 5.12 6.20 -6.29
C THR A 146 6.51 5.65 -6.57
N LEU A 147 7.37 6.50 -7.15
CA LEU A 147 8.80 6.29 -7.17
C LEU A 147 9.44 7.25 -6.17
N ALA A 148 10.11 6.71 -5.17
CA ALA A 148 10.83 7.49 -4.19
C ALA A 148 12.30 7.04 -4.10
N ARG A 149 13.16 7.90 -3.56
CA ARG A 149 14.59 7.66 -3.37
C ARG A 149 14.98 7.98 -1.93
N LYS A 150 15.82 7.15 -1.34
CA LYS A 150 16.50 7.50 -0.09
C LYS A 150 17.54 8.59 -0.35
N ALA A 151 17.50 9.66 0.42
CA ALA A 151 18.50 10.73 0.38
C ALA A 151 19.91 10.23 0.76
#